data_0eed56b730493e13a17bc30851572e4d
#
_entry.id   0eed56b730493e13a17bc30851572e4d
#
_cell.length_a   1.000
_cell.length_b   1.000
_cell.length_c   1.000
_cell.angle_alpha   90.00
_cell.angle_beta   90.00
_cell.angle_gamma   90.00
#
_symmetry.space_group_name_H-M   'P 1'
#
loop_
_entity.id
_entity.type
_entity.pdbx_description
1 polymer ?
#
loop_
_entity_poly.entity_id
_entity_poly.type
_entity_poly.pdbx_seq_one_letter_code
_entity_poly.pdbx_strand_id
1 'polypeptide(L)'
;MGNVIATRMGVLTPSAAIVEIEEPVAQVVNASLKERGFEFAVRPGPAAGCEFLSGIQPWTVGQPLSPMLQRQASALFAFDLLSQNPDRRKEKVNCGLTKEGLVAFDFEMCFGHCFLPIVGGSRAEIWEPSKSGLAARHLFYAEMRAHPPLAGAVQSLIGRLTTEWWNETVCQLPVVWRHDADIIGQNLKAAATYADEFARDVATRCVL
;
A
#
# COMPACT_ATOMS: atom_id res chain seq x y z
N MET A 1 1.93 7.97 2.99
CA MET A 1 0.78 7.41 3.77
C MET A 1 0.59 5.91 3.55
N GLY A 2 0.62 5.38 2.33
CA GLY A 2 0.47 3.94 2.07
C GLY A 2 1.37 3.04 2.90
N ASN A 3 2.66 3.37 3.01
CA ASN A 3 3.62 2.65 3.85
C ASN A 3 3.17 2.57 5.33
N VAL A 4 2.76 3.69 5.93
CA VAL A 4 2.35 3.75 7.36
C VAL A 4 1.11 2.88 7.60
N ILE A 5 0.13 2.90 6.69
CA ILE A 5 -1.08 2.08 6.78
C ILE A 5 -0.72 0.60 6.58
N ALA A 6 0.14 0.26 5.62
CA ALA A 6 0.62 -1.09 5.39
C ALA A 6 1.31 -1.66 6.65
N THR A 7 2.21 -0.89 7.25
CA THR A 7 2.87 -1.25 8.52
C THR A 7 1.86 -1.51 9.64
N ARG A 8 0.86 -0.66 9.79
CA ARG A 8 -0.20 -0.83 10.80
C ARG A 8 -1.00 -2.11 10.58
N MET A 9 -1.23 -2.50 9.34
CA MET A 9 -1.85 -3.78 8.97
C MET A 9 -0.90 -4.98 9.13
N GLY A 10 0.34 -4.79 9.55
CA GLY A 10 1.29 -5.88 9.78
C GLY A 10 2.06 -6.33 8.54
N VAL A 11 2.06 -5.53 7.49
CA VAL A 11 2.97 -5.70 6.34
C VAL A 11 4.35 -5.19 6.74
N LEU A 12 5.40 -5.97 6.50
CA LEU A 12 6.76 -5.48 6.67
C LEU A 12 7.08 -4.46 5.57
N THR A 13 7.53 -3.29 5.99
CA THR A 13 7.87 -2.18 5.09
C THR A 13 9.14 -1.49 5.57
N PRO A 14 9.89 -0.80 4.71
CA PRO A 14 10.91 0.13 5.16
C PRO A 14 10.30 1.19 6.07
N SER A 15 11.02 1.67 7.07
CA SER A 15 10.53 2.75 7.95
C SER A 15 10.24 4.00 7.14
N ALA A 16 9.03 4.56 7.29
CA ALA A 16 8.68 5.82 6.63
C ALA A 16 9.35 7.01 7.32
N ALA A 17 9.73 8.00 6.55
CA ALA A 17 10.32 9.25 7.04
C ALA A 17 9.71 10.46 6.33
N ILE A 18 9.71 11.59 7.01
CA ILE A 18 9.48 12.91 6.41
C ILE A 18 10.84 13.56 6.27
N VAL A 19 11.20 13.93 5.05
CA VAL A 19 12.47 14.56 4.71
C VAL A 19 12.18 16.00 4.28
N GLU A 20 12.82 16.96 4.92
CA GLU A 20 12.74 18.35 4.48
C GLU A 20 13.78 18.59 3.37
N ILE A 21 13.30 18.98 2.20
CA ILE A 21 14.16 19.32 1.06
C ILE A 21 14.38 20.82 1.04
N GLU A 22 15.59 21.26 1.32
CA GLU A 22 15.96 22.66 1.27
C GLU A 22 16.06 23.16 -0.19
N GLU A 23 15.77 24.44 -0.41
CA GLU A 23 15.84 25.10 -1.73
C GLU A 23 17.16 24.84 -2.48
N PRO A 24 18.37 24.98 -1.86
CA PRO A 24 19.63 24.72 -2.54
C PRO A 24 19.76 23.27 -3.00
N VAL A 25 19.27 22.32 -2.19
CA VAL A 25 19.27 20.87 -2.55
C VAL A 25 18.36 20.62 -3.73
N ALA A 26 17.14 21.17 -3.71
CA ALA A 26 16.20 21.05 -4.83
C ALA A 26 16.80 21.59 -6.14
N GLN A 27 17.49 22.74 -6.09
CA GLN A 27 18.15 23.33 -7.26
C GLN A 27 19.25 22.43 -7.85
N VAL A 28 20.13 21.87 -7.01
CA VAL A 28 21.18 20.96 -7.45
C VAL A 28 20.60 19.68 -8.06
N VAL A 29 19.60 19.09 -7.41
CA VAL A 29 18.94 17.89 -7.91
C VAL A 29 18.24 18.16 -9.25
N ASN A 30 17.53 19.28 -9.37
CA ASN A 30 16.83 19.64 -10.59
C ASN A 30 17.79 19.90 -11.76
N ALA A 31 18.95 20.50 -11.53
CA ALA A 31 19.99 20.66 -12.54
C ALA A 31 20.45 19.28 -13.06
N SER A 32 20.75 18.36 -12.15
CA SER A 32 21.16 16.99 -12.52
C SER A 32 20.06 16.21 -13.24
N LEU A 33 18.80 16.31 -12.80
CA LEU A 33 17.67 15.67 -13.47
C LEU A 33 17.49 16.18 -14.89
N LYS A 34 17.61 17.50 -15.11
CA LYS A 34 17.51 18.13 -16.41
C LYS A 34 18.62 17.66 -17.35
N GLU A 35 19.87 17.60 -16.88
CA GLU A 35 21.01 17.08 -17.65
C GLU A 35 20.79 15.62 -18.09
N ARG A 36 20.08 14.84 -17.27
CA ARG A 36 19.76 13.42 -17.56
C ARG A 36 18.46 13.23 -18.34
N GLY A 37 17.81 14.33 -18.78
CA GLY A 37 16.60 14.30 -19.62
C GLY A 37 15.30 13.98 -18.89
N PHE A 38 15.25 14.13 -17.55
CA PHE A 38 14.01 13.97 -16.80
C PHE A 38 13.15 15.25 -16.90
N GLU A 39 11.85 15.07 -17.08
CA GLU A 39 10.87 16.18 -17.21
C GLU A 39 10.27 16.62 -15.87
N PHE A 40 10.42 15.85 -14.80
CA PHE A 40 9.92 16.21 -13.47
C PHE A 40 10.96 17.00 -12.67
N ALA A 41 10.48 17.79 -11.72
CA ALA A 41 11.31 18.58 -10.83
C ALA A 41 10.97 18.30 -9.36
N VAL A 42 12.01 18.26 -8.53
CA VAL A 42 11.90 18.20 -7.07
C VAL A 42 11.55 19.60 -6.56
N ARG A 43 10.57 19.68 -5.66
CA ARG A 43 10.17 20.93 -5.00
C ARG A 43 10.78 20.98 -3.59
N PRO A 44 11.19 22.15 -3.11
CA PRO A 44 11.56 22.33 -1.71
C PRO A 44 10.35 22.13 -0.79
N GLY A 45 10.63 21.77 0.45
CA GLY A 45 9.63 21.46 1.46
C GLY A 45 9.58 19.98 1.85
N PRO A 46 8.52 19.56 2.57
CA PRO A 46 8.42 18.19 3.05
C PRO A 46 8.19 17.19 1.94
N ALA A 47 9.02 16.15 1.91
CA ALA A 47 8.93 15.01 1.00
C ALA A 47 8.80 13.70 1.77
N ALA A 48 8.08 12.74 1.20
CA ALA A 48 8.02 11.39 1.73
C ALA A 48 9.32 10.65 1.39
N GLY A 49 9.93 10.04 2.39
CA GLY A 49 11.08 9.17 2.26
C GLY A 49 10.84 7.83 2.94
N CYS A 50 11.76 6.92 2.75
CA CYS A 50 11.81 5.68 3.51
C CYS A 50 13.26 5.25 3.75
N GLU A 51 13.44 4.42 4.77
CA GLU A 51 14.70 3.78 5.05
C GLU A 51 15.24 3.02 3.82
N PHE A 52 16.53 3.12 3.57
CA PHE A 52 17.19 2.30 2.58
C PHE A 52 17.50 0.92 3.17
N LEU A 53 16.86 -0.11 2.67
CA LEU A 53 17.10 -1.48 3.09
C LEU A 53 18.21 -2.11 2.23
N SER A 54 19.33 -2.42 2.86
CA SER A 54 20.41 -3.20 2.22
C SER A 54 20.09 -4.70 2.26
N GLY A 55 20.56 -5.46 1.27
CA GLY A 55 20.49 -6.93 1.28
C GLY A 55 19.10 -7.51 1.05
N ILE A 56 18.14 -6.75 0.50
CA ILE A 56 16.88 -7.30 0.03
C ILE A 56 17.17 -8.26 -1.13
N GLN A 57 16.71 -9.50 -1.00
CA GLN A 57 16.67 -10.45 -2.10
C GLN A 57 15.38 -10.21 -2.90
N PRO A 58 15.46 -9.95 -4.21
CA PRO A 58 14.27 -9.78 -5.03
C PRO A 58 13.33 -10.99 -4.91
N TRP A 59 12.02 -10.73 -4.83
CA TRP A 59 11.04 -11.80 -4.86
C TRP A 59 11.04 -12.49 -6.23
N THR A 60 11.09 -13.82 -6.23
CA THR A 60 10.95 -14.61 -7.45
C THR A 60 9.51 -15.08 -7.59
N VAL A 61 8.87 -14.73 -8.69
CA VAL A 61 7.48 -15.14 -8.98
C VAL A 61 7.40 -16.67 -9.02
N GLY A 62 6.41 -17.23 -8.31
CA GLY A 62 6.20 -18.68 -8.25
C GLY A 62 7.08 -19.43 -7.24
N GLN A 63 7.91 -18.72 -6.46
CA GLN A 63 8.64 -19.39 -5.37
C GLN A 63 7.68 -19.87 -4.28
N PRO A 64 7.94 -21.05 -3.66
CA PRO A 64 7.09 -21.59 -2.61
C PRO A 64 7.01 -20.67 -1.39
N LEU A 65 5.81 -20.53 -0.83
CA LEU A 65 5.57 -19.80 0.40
C LEU A 65 5.65 -20.74 1.62
N SER A 66 6.55 -20.45 2.56
CA SER A 66 6.47 -21.05 3.88
C SER A 66 5.20 -20.57 4.60
N PRO A 67 4.74 -21.24 5.67
CA PRO A 67 3.56 -20.78 6.43
C PRO A 67 3.67 -19.34 6.95
N MET A 68 4.89 -18.88 7.28
CA MET A 68 5.15 -17.50 7.67
C MET A 68 4.97 -16.54 6.47
N LEU A 69 5.60 -16.86 5.34
CA LEU A 69 5.50 -16.04 4.13
C LEU A 69 4.07 -16.02 3.58
N GLN A 70 3.31 -17.12 3.71
CA GLN A 70 1.89 -17.17 3.34
C GLN A 70 1.06 -16.17 4.14
N ARG A 71 1.28 -16.05 5.46
CA ARG A 71 0.60 -15.04 6.28
C ARG A 71 0.98 -13.61 5.88
N GLN A 72 2.26 -13.37 5.61
CA GLN A 72 2.75 -12.06 5.19
C GLN A 72 2.23 -11.67 3.81
N ALA A 73 2.21 -12.61 2.86
CA ALA A 73 1.64 -12.42 1.53
C ALA A 73 0.12 -12.16 1.61
N SER A 74 -0.61 -12.86 2.50
CA SER A 74 -2.03 -12.62 2.72
C SER A 74 -2.31 -11.22 3.29
N ALA A 75 -1.49 -10.74 4.22
CA ALA A 75 -1.60 -9.38 4.75
C ALA A 75 -1.33 -8.33 3.66
N LEU A 76 -0.30 -8.54 2.85
CA LEU A 76 0.04 -7.66 1.73
C LEU A 76 -1.05 -7.66 0.66
N PHE A 77 -1.59 -8.83 0.32
CA PHE A 77 -2.71 -8.97 -0.61
C PHE A 77 -3.95 -8.20 -0.12
N ALA A 78 -4.33 -8.37 1.15
CA ALA A 78 -5.46 -7.66 1.74
C ALA A 78 -5.22 -6.13 1.76
N PHE A 79 -4.00 -5.68 2.10
CA PHE A 79 -3.65 -4.26 2.07
C PHE A 79 -3.72 -3.68 0.65
N ASP A 80 -3.15 -4.36 -0.36
CA ASP A 80 -3.17 -3.87 -1.73
C ASP A 80 -4.61 -3.80 -2.30
N LEU A 81 -5.48 -4.72 -1.91
CA LEU A 81 -6.90 -4.65 -2.27
C LEU A 81 -7.63 -3.49 -1.56
N LEU A 82 -7.34 -3.26 -0.28
CA LEU A 82 -7.89 -2.14 0.49
C LEU A 82 -7.48 -0.79 -0.11
N SER A 83 -6.20 -0.64 -0.42
CA SER A 83 -5.63 0.58 -0.97
C SER A 83 -5.84 0.74 -2.47
N GLN A 84 -6.47 -0.27 -3.12
CA GLN A 84 -6.62 -0.40 -4.57
C GLN A 84 -5.30 -0.17 -5.32
N ASN A 85 -4.22 -0.76 -4.81
CA ASN A 85 -2.89 -0.65 -5.40
C ASN A 85 -2.79 -1.50 -6.69
N PRO A 86 -2.70 -0.91 -7.90
CA PRO A 86 -2.62 -1.66 -9.14
C PRO A 86 -1.22 -2.12 -9.50
N ASP A 87 -0.22 -1.74 -8.70
CA ASP A 87 1.17 -1.72 -9.11
C ASP A 87 1.98 -2.93 -8.64
N ARG A 88 1.37 -3.78 -7.79
CA ARG A 88 2.01 -5.02 -7.32
C ARG A 88 1.59 -6.20 -8.18
N ARG A 89 2.31 -6.38 -9.28
CA ARG A 89 2.04 -7.38 -10.33
C ARG A 89 3.27 -8.25 -10.59
N LYS A 90 3.12 -9.31 -11.39
CA LYS A 90 4.24 -10.17 -11.79
C LYS A 90 5.35 -9.42 -12.51
N GLU A 91 5.00 -8.39 -13.27
CA GLU A 91 5.91 -7.55 -14.04
C GLU A 91 6.54 -6.43 -13.18
N LYS A 92 5.89 -6.05 -12.08
CA LYS A 92 6.37 -5.04 -11.12
C LYS A 92 6.14 -5.54 -9.70
N VAL A 93 7.07 -6.28 -9.21
CA VAL A 93 6.94 -7.08 -7.99
C VAL A 93 6.83 -6.24 -6.72
N ASN A 94 7.60 -5.13 -6.61
CA ASN A 94 7.62 -4.16 -5.51
C ASN A 94 7.67 -4.80 -4.10
N CYS A 95 8.32 -5.96 -3.98
CA CYS A 95 8.60 -6.63 -2.72
C CYS A 95 9.84 -7.53 -2.85
N GLY A 96 10.36 -7.97 -1.71
CA GLY A 96 11.52 -8.85 -1.65
C GLY A 96 11.58 -9.57 -0.32
N LEU A 97 12.65 -10.31 -0.09
CA LEU A 97 12.90 -11.05 1.14
C LEU A 97 14.03 -10.43 1.93
N THR A 98 13.81 -10.32 3.23
CA THR A 98 14.82 -10.07 4.25
C THR A 98 14.89 -11.27 5.21
N LYS A 99 15.77 -11.22 6.20
CA LYS A 99 15.79 -12.21 7.28
C LYS A 99 14.50 -12.24 8.11
N GLU A 100 13.72 -11.16 8.12
CA GLU A 100 12.44 -11.03 8.82
C GLU A 100 11.24 -11.49 8.00
N GLY A 101 11.44 -11.73 6.69
CA GLY A 101 10.42 -12.22 5.78
C GLY A 101 10.17 -11.33 4.58
N LEU A 102 8.94 -11.34 4.09
CA LEU A 102 8.48 -10.60 2.92
C LEU A 102 8.35 -9.11 3.26
N VAL A 103 9.20 -8.28 2.67
CA VAL A 103 9.14 -6.81 2.79
C VAL A 103 8.54 -6.21 1.51
N ALA A 104 7.60 -5.29 1.66
CA ALA A 104 6.98 -4.56 0.56
C ALA A 104 7.45 -3.10 0.53
N PHE A 105 7.59 -2.54 -0.65
CA PHE A 105 8.00 -1.16 -0.88
C PHE A 105 7.23 -0.58 -2.08
N ASP A 106 7.46 0.71 -2.41
CA ASP A 106 6.81 1.41 -3.51
C ASP A 106 5.27 1.45 -3.35
N PHE A 107 4.81 2.30 -2.43
CA PHE A 107 3.39 2.47 -2.09
C PHE A 107 2.78 3.74 -2.73
N GLU A 108 3.42 4.32 -3.75
CA GLU A 108 3.00 5.59 -4.34
C GLU A 108 1.61 5.52 -5.00
N MET A 109 1.23 4.36 -5.53
CA MET A 109 -0.07 4.15 -6.18
C MET A 109 -1.20 3.79 -5.21
N CYS A 110 -0.89 3.59 -3.91
CA CYS A 110 -1.89 3.27 -2.91
C CYS A 110 -2.85 4.44 -2.68
N PHE A 111 -4.14 4.13 -2.56
CA PHE A 111 -5.22 5.10 -2.35
C PHE A 111 -5.40 6.12 -3.48
N GLY A 112 -4.78 5.92 -4.65
CA GLY A 112 -4.96 6.79 -5.82
C GLY A 112 -6.42 6.97 -6.23
N HIS A 113 -7.25 5.95 -6.05
CA HIS A 113 -8.69 5.98 -6.30
C HIS A 113 -9.44 7.03 -5.45
N CYS A 114 -8.90 7.43 -4.29
CA CYS A 114 -9.50 8.44 -3.44
C CYS A 114 -9.46 9.84 -4.08
N PHE A 115 -8.51 10.08 -4.98
CA PHE A 115 -8.22 11.39 -5.58
C PHE A 115 -8.66 11.49 -7.04
N LEU A 116 -8.89 10.37 -7.71
CA LEU A 116 -9.28 10.39 -9.12
C LEU A 116 -10.79 10.62 -9.25
N PRO A 117 -11.22 11.58 -10.08
CA PRO A 117 -12.63 11.73 -10.42
C PRO A 117 -13.10 10.47 -11.16
N ILE A 118 -14.28 9.99 -10.78
CA ILE A 118 -14.88 8.82 -11.43
C ILE A 118 -15.38 9.25 -12.80
N VAL A 119 -14.71 8.81 -13.84
CA VAL A 119 -15.16 8.97 -15.21
C VAL A 119 -15.94 7.71 -15.59
N GLY A 120 -17.27 7.80 -15.56
CA GLY A 120 -18.14 6.84 -16.27
C GLY A 120 -18.38 5.48 -15.63
N GLY A 121 -18.20 5.28 -14.33
CA GLY A 121 -18.48 4.02 -13.66
C GLY A 121 -18.88 4.18 -12.19
N SER A 122 -19.67 3.24 -11.64
CA SER A 122 -19.85 3.17 -10.19
C SER A 122 -18.50 2.86 -9.54
N ARG A 123 -18.13 3.57 -8.48
CA ARG A 123 -17.02 3.16 -7.61
C ARG A 123 -17.31 1.73 -7.15
N ALA A 124 -16.39 0.79 -7.44
CA ALA A 124 -16.42 -0.45 -6.70
C ALA A 124 -16.34 -0.06 -5.21
N GLU A 125 -17.31 -0.50 -4.44
CA GLU A 125 -17.32 -0.22 -3.02
C GLU A 125 -16.05 -0.80 -2.41
N ILE A 126 -15.37 -0.04 -1.56
CA ILE A 126 -14.08 -0.45 -1.00
C ILE A 126 -14.15 -1.81 -0.29
N TRP A 127 -15.32 -2.17 0.24
CA TRP A 127 -15.58 -3.45 0.90
C TRP A 127 -15.93 -4.59 -0.05
N GLU A 128 -15.95 -4.35 -1.36
CA GLU A 128 -16.16 -5.37 -2.40
C GLU A 128 -15.00 -5.35 -3.42
N PRO A 129 -13.75 -5.61 -2.97
CA PRO A 129 -12.57 -5.50 -3.83
C PRO A 129 -12.59 -6.47 -5.01
N SER A 130 -13.36 -7.56 -4.96
CA SER A 130 -13.58 -8.48 -6.08
C SER A 130 -14.13 -7.78 -7.32
N LYS A 131 -14.91 -6.72 -7.15
CA LYS A 131 -15.48 -5.92 -8.25
C LYS A 131 -14.45 -5.06 -8.98
N SER A 132 -13.30 -4.79 -8.38
CA SER A 132 -12.24 -3.96 -8.98
C SER A 132 -11.43 -4.69 -10.06
N GLY A 133 -11.43 -6.02 -10.05
CA GLY A 133 -10.58 -6.85 -10.91
C GLY A 133 -9.08 -6.78 -10.57
N LEU A 134 -8.69 -6.10 -9.48
CA LEU A 134 -7.28 -5.98 -9.07
C LEU A 134 -6.73 -7.30 -8.55
N ALA A 135 -7.54 -8.08 -7.84
CA ALA A 135 -7.13 -9.34 -7.25
C ALA A 135 -6.50 -10.29 -8.29
N ALA A 136 -7.14 -10.46 -9.44
CA ALA A 136 -6.68 -11.39 -10.49
C ALA A 136 -5.33 -11.00 -11.11
N ARG A 137 -4.93 -9.72 -11.00
CA ARG A 137 -3.65 -9.21 -11.51
C ARG A 137 -2.57 -9.13 -10.44
N HIS A 138 -2.95 -9.33 -9.17
CA HIS A 138 -2.02 -9.21 -8.06
C HIS A 138 -0.93 -10.29 -8.10
N LEU A 139 0.28 -9.93 -7.67
CA LEU A 139 1.45 -10.80 -7.64
C LEU A 139 1.18 -12.15 -6.97
N PHE A 140 0.46 -12.16 -5.85
CA PHE A 140 0.16 -13.36 -5.06
C PHE A 140 -1.19 -13.99 -5.35
N TYR A 141 -1.84 -13.64 -6.46
CA TYR A 141 -3.18 -14.18 -6.76
C TYR A 141 -3.24 -15.70 -6.83
N ALA A 142 -2.26 -16.32 -7.49
CA ALA A 142 -2.22 -17.79 -7.62
C ALA A 142 -2.08 -18.50 -6.27
N GLU A 143 -1.24 -17.93 -5.39
CA GLU A 143 -1.01 -18.43 -4.05
C GLU A 143 -2.24 -18.24 -3.15
N MET A 144 -2.93 -17.10 -3.28
CA MET A 144 -4.18 -16.85 -2.54
C MET A 144 -5.33 -17.71 -3.03
N ARG A 145 -5.38 -18.09 -4.30
CA ARG A 145 -6.33 -19.09 -4.82
C ARG A 145 -6.06 -20.48 -4.25
N ALA A 146 -4.81 -20.89 -4.19
CA ALA A 146 -4.43 -22.20 -3.64
C ALA A 146 -4.64 -22.28 -2.12
N HIS A 147 -4.42 -21.17 -1.43
CA HIS A 147 -4.52 -21.05 0.03
C HIS A 147 -5.19 -19.72 0.41
N PRO A 148 -6.53 -19.66 0.36
CA PRO A 148 -7.27 -18.43 0.62
C PRO A 148 -6.95 -17.80 1.99
N PRO A 149 -6.88 -16.47 2.08
CA PRO A 149 -6.77 -15.78 3.35
C PRO A 149 -7.93 -16.14 4.27
N LEU A 150 -7.68 -16.29 5.56
CA LEU A 150 -8.76 -16.49 6.53
C LEU A 150 -9.48 -15.16 6.76
N ALA A 151 -10.80 -15.14 6.61
CA ALA A 151 -11.61 -13.92 6.78
C ALA A 151 -11.36 -13.26 8.15
N GLY A 152 -11.34 -14.03 9.25
CA GLY A 152 -11.05 -13.49 10.58
C GLY A 152 -9.64 -12.88 10.72
N ALA A 153 -8.65 -13.40 9.99
CA ALA A 153 -7.32 -12.79 9.95
C ALA A 153 -7.36 -11.44 9.21
N VAL A 154 -8.00 -11.38 8.05
CA VAL A 154 -8.17 -10.13 7.28
C VAL A 154 -8.93 -9.08 8.08
N GLN A 155 -10.05 -9.47 8.71
CA GLN A 155 -10.83 -8.60 9.60
C GLN A 155 -9.96 -8.02 10.74
N SER A 156 -9.13 -8.87 11.37
CA SER A 156 -8.20 -8.43 12.42
C SER A 156 -7.18 -7.40 11.92
N LEU A 157 -6.73 -7.48 10.66
CA LEU A 157 -5.84 -6.48 10.06
C LEU A 157 -6.55 -5.14 9.89
N ILE A 158 -7.79 -5.14 9.38
CA ILE A 158 -8.61 -3.93 9.24
C ILE A 158 -8.90 -3.31 10.63
N GLY A 159 -9.20 -4.12 11.63
CA GLY A 159 -9.46 -3.67 13.01
C GLY A 159 -8.30 -2.91 13.67
N ARG A 160 -7.09 -2.98 13.12
CA ARG A 160 -5.95 -2.17 13.59
C ARG A 160 -6.00 -0.72 13.11
N LEU A 161 -6.82 -0.42 12.10
CA LEU A 161 -6.96 0.91 11.49
C LEU A 161 -8.03 1.72 12.24
N THR A 162 -7.79 1.97 13.55
CA THR A 162 -8.75 2.73 14.37
C THR A 162 -8.70 4.22 14.06
N THR A 163 -9.81 4.91 14.34
CA THR A 163 -9.91 6.36 14.16
C THR A 163 -8.89 7.10 15.03
N GLU A 164 -8.67 6.63 16.26
CA GLU A 164 -7.71 7.22 17.20
C GLU A 164 -6.28 7.15 16.64
N TRP A 165 -5.87 5.96 16.21
CA TRP A 165 -4.55 5.77 15.60
C TRP A 165 -4.37 6.66 14.35
N TRP A 166 -5.40 6.76 13.51
CA TRP A 166 -5.32 7.59 12.31
C TRP A 166 -5.18 9.07 12.64
N ASN A 167 -5.97 9.57 13.60
CA ASN A 167 -5.87 10.96 14.04
C ASN A 167 -4.48 11.29 14.61
N GLU A 168 -3.92 10.39 15.43
CA GLU A 168 -2.54 10.54 15.94
C GLU A 168 -1.52 10.58 14.79
N THR A 169 -1.70 9.72 13.78
CA THR A 169 -0.84 9.69 12.60
C THR A 169 -0.93 11.00 11.80
N VAL A 170 -2.14 11.50 11.55
CA VAL A 170 -2.37 12.75 10.80
C VAL A 170 -1.77 13.96 11.52
N CYS A 171 -1.81 14.00 12.86
CA CYS A 171 -1.18 15.07 13.62
C CYS A 171 0.34 15.18 13.40
N GLN A 172 1.01 14.07 13.04
CA GLN A 172 2.45 14.03 12.77
C GLN A 172 2.80 14.41 11.31
N LEU A 173 1.80 14.52 10.43
CA LEU A 173 2.02 14.87 9.02
C LEU A 173 2.23 16.38 8.85
N PRO A 174 3.04 16.80 7.87
CA PRO A 174 3.10 18.17 7.41
C PRO A 174 1.70 18.71 7.09
N VAL A 175 1.46 19.98 7.42
CA VAL A 175 0.14 20.59 7.23
C VAL A 175 -0.36 20.47 5.80
N VAL A 176 0.54 20.59 4.83
CA VAL A 176 0.23 20.49 3.40
C VAL A 176 -0.28 19.10 2.96
N TRP A 177 -0.09 18.04 3.76
CA TRP A 177 -0.55 16.68 3.45
C TRP A 177 -1.82 16.29 4.20
N ARG A 178 -2.28 17.09 5.16
CA ARG A 178 -3.41 16.73 6.03
C ARG A 178 -4.73 16.62 5.28
N HIS A 179 -4.93 17.47 4.27
CA HIS A 179 -6.13 17.37 3.43
C HIS A 179 -6.23 15.99 2.74
N ASP A 180 -5.14 15.53 2.15
CA ASP A 180 -5.10 14.21 1.50
C ASP A 180 -5.27 13.08 2.53
N ALA A 181 -4.68 13.25 3.72
CA ALA A 181 -4.85 12.30 4.81
C ALA A 181 -6.30 12.21 5.30
N ASP A 182 -7.03 13.32 5.35
CA ASP A 182 -8.46 13.33 5.70
C ASP A 182 -9.30 12.54 4.70
N ILE A 183 -9.01 12.69 3.39
CA ILE A 183 -9.69 11.94 2.33
C ILE A 183 -9.43 10.43 2.49
N ILE A 184 -8.17 10.03 2.72
CA ILE A 184 -7.82 8.63 2.99
C ILE A 184 -8.48 8.15 4.28
N GLY A 185 -8.51 8.96 5.33
CA GLY A 185 -9.15 8.63 6.61
C GLY A 185 -10.64 8.31 6.50
N GLN A 186 -11.38 9.03 5.65
CA GLN A 186 -12.77 8.71 5.35
C GLN A 186 -12.90 7.32 4.70
N ASN A 187 -11.98 6.97 3.81
CA ASN A 187 -11.93 5.67 3.15
C ASN A 187 -11.62 4.55 4.18
N LEU A 188 -10.63 4.76 5.07
CA LEU A 188 -10.30 3.81 6.13
C LEU A 188 -11.46 3.61 7.11
N LYS A 189 -12.18 4.68 7.46
CA LYS A 189 -13.39 4.61 8.31
C LYS A 189 -14.48 3.77 7.66
N ALA A 190 -14.72 3.95 6.36
CA ALA A 190 -15.66 3.12 5.62
C ALA A 190 -15.23 1.65 5.63
N ALA A 191 -13.94 1.37 5.38
CA ALA A 191 -13.39 0.01 5.43
C ALA A 191 -13.55 -0.63 6.82
N ALA A 192 -13.34 0.13 7.89
CA ALA A 192 -13.54 -0.37 9.26
C ALA A 192 -15.02 -0.68 9.54
N THR A 193 -15.95 0.13 9.01
CA THR A 193 -17.38 -0.11 9.15
C THR A 193 -17.84 -1.39 8.47
N TYR A 194 -17.25 -1.73 7.33
CA TYR A 194 -17.58 -2.90 6.51
C TYR A 194 -16.47 -3.97 6.54
N ALA A 195 -15.77 -4.08 7.67
CA ALA A 195 -14.61 -4.97 7.79
C ALA A 195 -14.97 -6.45 7.56
N ASP A 196 -16.17 -6.88 7.98
CA ASP A 196 -16.65 -8.26 7.79
C ASP A 196 -16.95 -8.55 6.32
N GLU A 197 -17.56 -7.61 5.61
CA GLU A 197 -17.88 -7.73 4.19
C GLU A 197 -16.59 -7.78 3.37
N PHE A 198 -15.67 -6.85 3.64
CA PHE A 198 -14.35 -6.82 3.01
C PHE A 198 -13.60 -8.13 3.23
N ALA A 199 -13.52 -8.59 4.49
CA ALA A 199 -12.78 -9.79 4.83
C ALA A 199 -13.36 -11.05 4.15
N ARG A 200 -14.69 -11.16 4.09
CA ARG A 200 -15.36 -12.24 3.35
C ARG A 200 -15.11 -12.15 1.85
N ASP A 201 -15.18 -10.97 1.27
CA ASP A 201 -14.94 -10.79 -0.16
C ASP A 201 -13.51 -11.17 -0.54
N VAL A 202 -12.52 -10.74 0.25
CA VAL A 202 -11.10 -11.12 0.06
C VAL A 202 -10.89 -12.63 0.18
N ALA A 203 -11.52 -13.26 1.19
CA ALA A 203 -11.33 -14.68 1.47
C ALA A 203 -12.06 -15.60 0.48
N THR A 204 -13.05 -15.10 -0.26
CA THR A 204 -13.91 -15.92 -1.13
C THR A 204 -13.90 -15.45 -2.58
N ARG A 205 -14.44 -14.26 -2.86
CA ARG A 205 -14.69 -13.80 -4.24
C ARG A 205 -13.43 -13.32 -4.95
N CYS A 206 -12.48 -12.72 -4.22
CA CYS A 206 -11.22 -12.25 -4.80
C CYS A 206 -10.30 -13.39 -5.25
N VAL A 207 -10.56 -14.63 -4.81
CA VAL A 207 -9.71 -15.80 -5.05
C VAL A 207 -10.41 -16.90 -5.86
N LEU A 208 -11.57 -16.62 -6.40
CA LEU A 208 -12.27 -17.49 -7.37
C LEU A 208 -11.71 -17.25 -8.78
#